data_54a0b266538de8464acccc0782652d1e
#
_entry.id   54a0b266538de8464acccc0782652d1e
#
_cell.length_a   1.000
_cell.length_b   1.000
_cell.length_c   1.000
_cell.angle_alpha   90.00
_cell.angle_beta   90.00
_cell.angle_gamma   90.00
#
_symmetry.space_group_name_H-M   'P 1'
#
loop_
_entity.id
_entity.type
_entity.pdbx_description
1 polymer ?
#
loop_
_entity_poly.entity_id
_entity_poly.type
_entity_poly.pdbx_seq_one_letter_code
_entity_poly.pdbx_strand_id
1 'polypeptide(L)'
;VGDYAQVSADEWTQLARRSEGAEVGRHADRLLTVLASRDVETAVGGTVQALMLRKAADARADRDQRVALSKTHVNPLKWAGMAFLGFLTLLSVAAVHVYRPRAAMVGVVLFALAAPPTAAIVLVPGNPFQQPTAVTPQPIAEVAASLRATVAPERCESAARVKVCAR
;
A
#
# COMPACT_ATOMS: atom_id res chain seq x y z
N VAL A 1 5.59 2.20 19.11
CA VAL A 1 4.58 1.60 18.21
C VAL A 1 3.58 2.66 17.77
N GLY A 2 3.01 3.44 18.70
CA GLY A 2 2.04 4.49 18.39
C GLY A 2 2.55 5.54 17.39
N ASP A 3 3.78 6.00 17.56
CA ASP A 3 4.43 6.96 16.66
C ASP A 3 4.59 6.38 15.25
N TYR A 4 4.97 5.11 15.13
CA TYR A 4 5.05 4.43 13.83
C TYR A 4 3.69 4.36 13.13
N ALA A 5 2.63 4.00 13.86
CA ALA A 5 1.28 3.92 13.30
C ALA A 5 0.78 5.29 12.81
N GLN A 6 1.08 6.36 13.55
CA GLN A 6 0.71 7.71 13.14
C GLN A 6 1.46 8.15 11.88
N VAL A 7 2.78 8.03 11.87
CA VAL A 7 3.59 8.42 10.71
C VAL A 7 3.24 7.58 9.49
N SER A 8 2.85 6.30 9.69
CA SER A 8 2.35 5.45 8.61
C SER A 8 0.99 5.90 8.04
N ALA A 9 0.10 6.44 8.87
CA ALA A 9 -1.16 7.02 8.40
C ALA A 9 -0.92 8.32 7.61
N ASP A 10 0.01 9.15 8.06
CA ASP A 10 0.36 10.42 7.40
C ASP A 10 1.10 10.18 6.05
N GLU A 11 1.81 9.05 5.91
CA GLU A 11 2.47 8.66 4.66
C GLU A 11 1.46 8.39 3.53
N TRP A 12 0.17 8.14 3.82
CA TRP A 12 -0.84 7.80 2.82
C TRP A 12 -0.97 8.84 1.71
N THR A 13 -0.92 10.12 2.08
CA THR A 13 -0.95 11.22 1.12
C THR A 13 0.30 11.26 0.22
N GLN A 14 1.44 10.82 0.75
CA GLN A 14 2.69 10.74 0.00
C GLN A 14 2.66 9.55 -0.98
N LEU A 15 2.12 8.40 -0.55
CA LEU A 15 1.91 7.23 -1.42
C LEU A 15 0.96 7.56 -2.58
N ALA A 16 -0.08 8.36 -2.34
CA ALA A 16 -0.97 8.85 -3.39
C ALA A 16 -0.20 9.70 -4.43
N ARG A 17 0.81 10.44 -4.01
CA ARG A 17 1.71 11.23 -4.88
C ARG A 17 2.89 10.44 -5.43
N ARG A 18 2.94 9.12 -5.19
CA ARG A 18 4.04 8.23 -5.58
C ARG A 18 5.39 8.62 -4.97
N SER A 19 5.37 9.33 -3.86
CA SER A 19 6.56 9.67 -3.09
C SER A 19 6.71 8.74 -1.89
N GLU A 20 7.93 8.52 -1.46
CA GLU A 20 8.26 7.65 -0.33
C GLU A 20 8.55 8.50 0.90
N GLY A 21 7.90 8.19 2.01
CA GLY A 21 8.16 8.83 3.30
C GLY A 21 9.42 8.25 3.96
N ALA A 22 10.55 8.91 3.81
CA ALA A 22 11.80 8.48 4.44
C ALA A 22 11.70 8.43 5.98
N GLU A 23 10.82 9.21 6.58
CA GLU A 23 10.59 9.22 8.02
C GLU A 23 10.02 7.91 8.55
N VAL A 24 9.05 7.33 7.83
CA VAL A 24 8.42 6.06 8.24
C VAL A 24 9.43 4.93 8.27
N GLY A 25 10.34 4.87 7.29
CA GLY A 25 11.43 3.91 7.26
C GLY A 25 12.32 4.01 8.50
N ARG A 26 12.72 5.23 8.87
CA ARG A 26 13.53 5.49 10.07
C ARG A 26 12.82 5.10 11.37
N HIS A 27 11.51 5.32 11.46
CA HIS A 27 10.71 4.89 12.61
C HIS A 27 10.60 3.37 12.72
N ALA A 28 10.45 2.68 11.58
CA ALA A 28 10.46 1.22 11.53
C ALA A 28 11.82 0.64 12.01
N ASP A 29 12.93 1.19 11.52
CA ASP A 29 14.28 0.76 11.92
C ASP A 29 14.52 1.01 13.42
N ARG A 30 14.10 2.17 13.92
CA ARG A 30 14.20 2.50 15.33
C ARG A 30 13.35 1.57 16.19
N LEU A 31 12.14 1.24 15.75
CA LEU A 31 11.27 0.29 16.45
C LEU A 31 11.94 -1.09 16.55
N LEU A 32 12.48 -1.61 15.45
CA LEU A 32 13.19 -2.89 15.44
C LEU A 32 14.42 -2.87 16.36
N THR A 33 15.19 -1.78 16.34
CA THR A 33 16.37 -1.62 17.20
C THR A 33 15.99 -1.63 18.69
N VAL A 34 14.92 -0.91 19.05
CA VAL A 34 14.44 -0.90 20.45
C VAL A 34 13.92 -2.27 20.85
N LEU A 35 13.15 -2.94 20.01
CA LEU A 35 12.63 -4.28 20.30
C LEU A 35 13.74 -5.34 20.40
N ALA A 36 14.87 -5.16 19.71
CA ALA A 36 16.02 -6.06 19.77
C ALA A 36 16.92 -5.79 20.98
N SER A 37 16.62 -4.76 21.79
CA SER A 37 17.45 -4.42 22.95
C SER A 37 17.33 -5.47 24.06
N ARG A 38 18.40 -5.61 24.84
CA ARG A 38 18.47 -6.52 25.98
C ARG A 38 17.49 -6.13 27.10
N ASP A 39 17.17 -4.84 27.20
CA ASP A 39 16.22 -4.34 28.19
C ASP A 39 14.82 -4.89 27.93
N VAL A 40 14.40 -4.98 26.66
CA VAL A 40 13.12 -5.59 26.29
C VAL A 40 13.14 -7.10 26.54
N GLU A 41 14.24 -7.78 26.22
CA GLU A 41 14.40 -9.21 26.51
C GLU A 41 14.22 -9.52 27.98
N THR A 42 14.86 -8.73 28.86
CA THR A 42 14.75 -8.91 30.31
C THR A 42 13.38 -8.57 30.87
N ALA A 43 12.67 -7.63 30.23
CA ALA A 43 11.34 -7.19 30.66
C ALA A 43 10.23 -8.15 30.27
N VAL A 44 10.27 -8.73 29.07
CA VAL A 44 9.15 -9.53 28.52
C VAL A 44 9.51 -11.00 28.25
N GLY A 45 10.78 -11.34 28.32
CA GLY A 45 11.31 -12.67 28.00
C GLY A 45 11.54 -12.89 26.50
N GLY A 46 12.52 -13.75 26.18
CA GLY A 46 12.99 -13.94 24.81
C GLY A 46 11.92 -14.42 23.82
N THR A 47 11.00 -15.27 24.26
CA THR A 47 9.91 -15.78 23.38
C THR A 47 8.96 -14.66 22.95
N VAL A 48 8.58 -13.79 23.88
CA VAL A 48 7.70 -12.65 23.59
C VAL A 48 8.40 -11.61 22.73
N GLN A 49 9.69 -11.34 23.05
CA GLN A 49 10.53 -10.47 22.23
C GLN A 49 10.64 -10.97 20.79
N ALA A 50 10.90 -12.28 20.59
CA ALA A 50 10.98 -12.87 19.25
C ALA A 50 9.67 -12.70 18.47
N LEU A 51 8.52 -12.87 19.13
CA LEU A 51 7.21 -12.63 18.51
C LEU A 51 7.01 -11.16 18.13
N MET A 52 7.39 -10.23 19.03
CA MET A 52 7.31 -8.78 18.75
C MET A 52 8.19 -8.38 17.57
N LEU A 53 9.44 -8.89 17.52
CA LEU A 53 10.35 -8.65 16.40
C LEU A 53 9.79 -9.17 15.09
N ARG A 54 9.23 -10.38 15.09
CA ARG A 54 8.60 -10.95 13.89
C ARG A 54 7.45 -10.07 13.41
N LYS A 55 6.57 -9.64 14.32
CA LYS A 55 5.43 -8.76 13.95
C LYS A 55 5.87 -7.38 13.46
N ALA A 56 6.94 -6.83 14.03
CA ALA A 56 7.51 -5.58 13.55
C ALA A 56 8.16 -5.74 12.16
N ALA A 57 8.81 -6.86 11.90
CA ALA A 57 9.36 -7.18 10.58
C ALA A 57 8.24 -7.39 9.52
N ASP A 58 7.16 -8.10 9.87
CA ASP A 58 5.99 -8.25 9.02
C ASP A 58 5.38 -6.88 8.66
N ALA A 59 5.20 -6.00 9.65
CA ALA A 59 4.68 -4.65 9.42
C ALA A 59 5.58 -3.80 8.51
N ARG A 60 6.90 -3.99 8.59
CA ARG A 60 7.85 -3.36 7.66
C ARG A 60 7.69 -3.92 6.24
N ALA A 61 7.61 -5.24 6.08
CA ALA A 61 7.42 -5.88 4.79
C ALA A 61 6.11 -5.43 4.12
N ASP A 62 5.02 -5.33 4.88
CA ASP A 62 3.74 -4.81 4.40
C ASP A 62 3.84 -3.35 3.93
N ARG A 63 4.64 -2.53 4.63
CA ARG A 63 4.91 -1.16 4.18
C ARG A 63 5.68 -1.15 2.87
N ASP A 64 6.74 -1.92 2.76
CA ASP A 64 7.56 -1.97 1.54
C ASP A 64 6.71 -2.44 0.34
N GLN A 65 5.78 -3.37 0.56
CA GLN A 65 4.81 -3.78 -0.45
C GLN A 65 3.87 -2.62 -0.85
N ARG A 66 3.37 -1.83 0.12
CA ARG A 66 2.55 -0.63 -0.18
C ARG A 66 3.32 0.39 -0.99
N VAL A 67 4.56 0.66 -0.64
CA VAL A 67 5.45 1.56 -1.39
C VAL A 67 5.68 1.03 -2.82
N ALA A 68 5.95 -0.26 -2.97
CA ALA A 68 6.11 -0.87 -4.29
C ALA A 68 4.83 -0.73 -5.14
N LEU A 69 3.65 -0.97 -4.56
CA LEU A 69 2.36 -0.81 -5.23
C LEU A 69 2.11 0.65 -5.64
N SER A 70 2.47 1.63 -4.79
CA SER A 70 2.31 3.05 -5.11
C SER A 70 3.20 3.50 -6.28
N LYS A 71 4.37 2.88 -6.42
CA LYS A 71 5.35 3.15 -7.49
C LYS A 71 5.10 2.33 -8.76
N THR A 72 4.14 1.40 -8.73
CA THR A 72 3.85 0.56 -9.88
C THR A 72 3.37 1.44 -11.05
N HIS A 73 4.25 1.61 -12.02
CA HIS A 73 3.93 2.22 -13.30
C HIS A 73 3.34 1.15 -14.21
N VAL A 74 2.33 1.53 -14.97
CA VAL A 74 1.89 0.72 -16.10
C VAL A 74 3.07 0.64 -17.06
N ASN A 75 3.71 -0.51 -17.13
CA ASN A 75 4.86 -0.73 -17.99
C ASN A 75 4.44 -0.50 -19.45
N PRO A 76 5.04 0.49 -20.16
CA PRO A 76 4.66 0.79 -21.54
C PRO A 76 4.78 -0.42 -22.47
N LEU A 77 5.71 -1.35 -22.16
CA LEU A 77 5.85 -2.60 -22.90
C LEU A 77 4.62 -3.50 -22.79
N LYS A 78 3.96 -3.56 -21.62
CA LYS A 78 2.70 -4.30 -21.45
C LYS A 78 1.60 -3.69 -22.29
N TRP A 79 1.54 -2.37 -22.37
CA TRP A 79 0.58 -1.64 -23.21
C TRP A 79 0.84 -1.88 -24.69
N ALA A 80 2.09 -1.81 -25.11
CA ALA A 80 2.46 -2.11 -26.50
C ALA A 80 2.09 -3.57 -26.86
N GLY A 81 2.32 -4.52 -25.95
CA GLY A 81 1.91 -5.91 -26.15
C GLY A 81 0.39 -6.10 -26.27
N MET A 82 -0.39 -5.43 -25.40
CA MET A 82 -1.85 -5.47 -25.49
C MET A 82 -2.38 -4.83 -26.78
N ALA A 83 -1.85 -3.67 -27.17
CA ALA A 83 -2.21 -3.00 -28.41
C ALA A 83 -1.86 -3.85 -29.64
N PHE A 84 -0.70 -4.48 -29.64
CA PHE A 84 -0.26 -5.39 -30.70
C PHE A 84 -1.17 -6.62 -30.80
N LEU A 85 -1.52 -7.23 -29.67
CA LEU A 85 -2.45 -8.37 -29.66
C LEU A 85 -3.84 -7.98 -30.18
N GLY A 86 -4.35 -6.81 -29.78
CA GLY A 86 -5.60 -6.25 -30.29
C GLY A 86 -5.54 -6.00 -31.80
N PHE A 87 -4.42 -5.46 -32.30
CA PHE A 87 -4.21 -5.26 -33.74
C PHE A 87 -4.21 -6.60 -34.50
N LEU A 88 -3.49 -7.62 -34.00
CA LEU A 88 -3.50 -8.93 -34.64
C LEU A 88 -4.88 -9.58 -34.66
N THR A 89 -5.65 -9.38 -33.60
CA THR A 89 -7.05 -9.85 -33.55
C THR A 89 -7.90 -9.20 -34.62
N LEU A 90 -7.81 -7.88 -34.78
CA LEU A 90 -8.52 -7.15 -35.83
C LEU A 90 -8.08 -7.59 -37.25
N LEU A 91 -6.78 -7.80 -37.44
CA LEU A 91 -6.23 -8.28 -38.70
C LEU A 91 -6.76 -9.66 -39.05
N SER A 92 -6.84 -10.56 -38.07
CA SER A 92 -7.40 -11.90 -38.22
C SER A 92 -8.89 -11.85 -38.63
N VAL A 93 -9.67 -11.01 -37.93
CA VAL A 93 -11.09 -10.82 -38.28
C VAL A 93 -11.24 -10.27 -39.69
N ALA A 94 -10.41 -9.31 -40.08
CA ALA A 94 -10.43 -8.74 -41.43
C ALA A 94 -10.08 -9.79 -42.49
N ALA A 95 -9.06 -10.62 -42.25
CA ALA A 95 -8.60 -11.67 -43.16
C ALA A 95 -9.68 -12.73 -43.40
N VAL A 96 -10.39 -13.17 -42.38
CA VAL A 96 -11.46 -14.18 -42.47
C VAL A 96 -12.70 -13.63 -43.24
N HIS A 97 -12.93 -12.32 -43.14
CA HIS A 97 -14.14 -11.69 -43.68
C HIS A 97 -13.90 -10.89 -44.97
N VAL A 98 -12.78 -11.12 -45.68
CA VAL A 98 -12.38 -10.39 -46.90
C VAL A 98 -13.53 -10.34 -47.93
N TYR A 99 -14.31 -11.42 -48.11
CA TYR A 99 -15.40 -11.50 -49.06
C TYR A 99 -16.76 -11.01 -48.53
N ARG A 100 -16.84 -10.60 -47.23
CA ARG A 100 -18.08 -10.14 -46.60
C ARG A 100 -17.82 -8.87 -45.76
N PRO A 101 -17.68 -7.72 -46.40
CA PRO A 101 -17.28 -6.47 -45.70
C PRO A 101 -18.26 -6.04 -44.62
N ARG A 102 -19.54 -6.35 -44.75
CA ARG A 102 -20.54 -6.06 -43.69
C ARG A 102 -20.31 -6.87 -42.44
N ALA A 103 -19.92 -8.15 -42.54
CA ALA A 103 -19.58 -8.98 -41.38
C ALA A 103 -18.28 -8.52 -40.68
N ALA A 104 -17.30 -8.11 -41.49
CA ALA A 104 -16.06 -7.51 -40.96
C ALA A 104 -16.35 -6.23 -40.15
N MET A 105 -17.23 -5.36 -40.68
CA MET A 105 -17.60 -4.11 -39.98
C MET A 105 -18.32 -4.39 -38.67
N VAL A 106 -19.21 -5.37 -38.59
CA VAL A 106 -19.83 -5.78 -37.31
C VAL A 106 -18.80 -6.26 -36.32
N GLY A 107 -17.83 -7.09 -36.74
CA GLY A 107 -16.74 -7.56 -35.89
C GLY A 107 -15.86 -6.42 -35.30
N VAL A 108 -15.51 -5.45 -36.15
CA VAL A 108 -14.76 -4.26 -35.75
C VAL A 108 -15.53 -3.40 -34.74
N VAL A 109 -16.83 -3.18 -34.99
CA VAL A 109 -17.69 -2.41 -34.06
C VAL A 109 -17.81 -3.12 -32.70
N LEU A 110 -18.04 -4.42 -32.69
CA LEU A 110 -18.10 -5.18 -31.43
C LEU A 110 -16.78 -5.13 -30.68
N PHE A 111 -15.64 -5.24 -31.36
CA PHE A 111 -14.34 -5.09 -30.74
C PHE A 111 -14.13 -3.68 -30.19
N ALA A 112 -14.50 -2.64 -30.94
CA ALA A 112 -14.39 -1.26 -30.52
C ALA A 112 -15.27 -0.91 -29.32
N LEU A 113 -16.39 -1.61 -29.15
CA LEU A 113 -17.25 -1.47 -27.96
C LEU A 113 -16.72 -2.23 -26.74
N ALA A 114 -16.08 -3.37 -26.94
CA ALA A 114 -15.56 -4.22 -25.87
C ALA A 114 -14.19 -3.77 -25.35
N ALA A 115 -13.33 -3.23 -26.21
CA ALA A 115 -11.95 -2.85 -25.86
C ALA A 115 -11.87 -1.71 -24.83
N PRO A 116 -12.65 -0.60 -24.89
CA PRO A 116 -12.56 0.48 -23.93
C PRO A 116 -12.88 0.08 -22.48
N PRO A 117 -13.97 -0.63 -22.16
CA PRO A 117 -14.23 -1.05 -20.79
C PRO A 117 -13.17 -2.00 -20.26
N THR A 118 -12.65 -2.90 -21.10
CA THR A 118 -11.55 -3.80 -20.71
C THR A 118 -10.27 -3.02 -20.40
N ALA A 119 -9.91 -2.06 -21.23
CA ALA A 119 -8.80 -1.17 -21.02
C ALA A 119 -8.99 -0.32 -19.75
N ALA A 120 -10.19 0.19 -19.49
CA ALA A 120 -10.52 0.97 -18.31
C ALA A 120 -10.30 0.16 -17.01
N ILE A 121 -10.72 -1.11 -16.96
CA ILE A 121 -10.53 -1.99 -15.82
C ILE A 121 -9.03 -2.20 -15.53
N VAL A 122 -8.19 -2.23 -16.55
CA VAL A 122 -6.73 -2.38 -16.41
C VAL A 122 -6.05 -1.06 -16.02
N LEU A 123 -6.61 0.08 -16.45
CA LEU A 123 -6.05 1.42 -16.20
C LEU A 123 -6.36 1.94 -14.78
N VAL A 124 -7.57 1.67 -14.29
CA VAL A 124 -8.06 2.20 -13.01
C VAL A 124 -7.19 1.79 -11.80
N PRO A 125 -6.65 0.55 -11.69
CA PRO A 125 -5.85 0.15 -10.53
C PRO A 125 -4.38 0.58 -10.57
N GLY A 126 -4.01 1.62 -11.30
CA GLY A 126 -2.59 2.03 -11.43
C GLY A 126 -1.93 2.51 -10.12
N ASN A 127 -2.72 3.06 -9.18
CA ASN A 127 -2.26 3.41 -7.82
C ASN A 127 -3.46 3.29 -6.86
N PRO A 128 -3.46 2.30 -5.94
CA PRO A 128 -4.58 2.07 -5.02
C PRO A 128 -4.78 3.18 -3.98
N PHE A 129 -3.90 4.17 -3.91
CA PHE A 129 -3.98 5.32 -3.00
C PHE A 129 -4.58 6.56 -3.67
N GLN A 130 -4.91 6.51 -4.98
CA GLN A 130 -5.50 7.63 -5.73
C GLN A 130 -7.01 7.42 -5.99
N GLN A 131 -7.75 8.55 -6.03
CA GLN A 131 -9.14 8.55 -6.46
C GLN A 131 -9.26 8.03 -7.91
N PRO A 132 -10.35 7.33 -8.29
CA PRO A 132 -11.58 7.09 -7.52
C PRO A 132 -11.56 5.83 -6.65
N THR A 133 -10.52 4.99 -6.70
CA THR A 133 -10.44 3.69 -5.99
C THR A 133 -9.55 3.74 -4.76
N ALA A 134 -9.37 4.93 -4.18
CA ALA A 134 -8.47 5.13 -3.05
C ALA A 134 -8.87 4.29 -1.83
N VAL A 135 -7.92 3.49 -1.36
CA VAL A 135 -8.00 2.81 -0.06
C VAL A 135 -7.78 3.85 1.04
N THR A 136 -8.64 3.89 2.05
CA THR A 136 -8.55 4.85 3.14
C THR A 136 -7.55 4.41 4.22
N PRO A 137 -6.81 5.34 4.87
CA PRO A 137 -5.91 5.04 5.98
C PRO A 137 -6.64 4.79 7.30
N GLN A 138 -7.97 4.80 7.31
CA GLN A 138 -8.81 4.77 8.50
C GLN A 138 -8.44 3.65 9.49
N PRO A 139 -8.23 2.39 9.09
CA PRO A 139 -7.88 1.32 10.04
C PRO A 139 -6.55 1.58 10.76
N ILE A 140 -5.56 2.17 10.08
CA ILE A 140 -4.26 2.49 10.69
C ILE A 140 -4.39 3.69 11.62
N ALA A 141 -5.18 4.70 11.25
CA ALA A 141 -5.44 5.86 12.09
C ALA A 141 -6.19 5.49 13.37
N GLU A 142 -7.16 4.57 13.30
CA GLU A 142 -7.88 4.04 14.47
C GLU A 142 -6.95 3.30 15.43
N VAL A 143 -6.05 2.46 14.91
CA VAL A 143 -5.03 1.79 15.71
C VAL A 143 -4.09 2.81 16.37
N ALA A 144 -3.66 3.83 15.63
CA ALA A 144 -2.81 4.90 16.20
C ALA A 144 -3.54 5.65 17.33
N ALA A 145 -4.82 5.94 17.18
CA ALA A 145 -5.63 6.59 18.19
C ALA A 145 -5.83 5.71 19.44
N SER A 146 -6.13 4.43 19.25
CA SER A 146 -6.31 3.49 20.36
C SER A 146 -5.02 3.30 21.17
N LEU A 147 -3.87 3.20 20.52
CA LEU A 147 -2.57 3.10 21.18
C LEU A 147 -2.23 4.36 21.98
N ARG A 148 -2.59 5.55 21.48
CA ARG A 148 -2.43 6.80 22.24
C ARG A 148 -3.31 6.85 23.48
N ALA A 149 -4.58 6.44 23.33
CA ALA A 149 -5.50 6.42 24.45
C ALA A 149 -5.03 5.48 25.59
N THR A 150 -4.40 4.36 25.23
CA THR A 150 -3.85 3.41 26.20
C THR A 150 -2.62 3.94 26.92
N VAL A 151 -1.74 4.69 26.24
CA VAL A 151 -0.48 5.22 26.80
C VAL A 151 -0.66 6.52 27.57
N ALA A 152 -1.71 7.31 27.26
CA ALA A 152 -1.97 8.61 27.89
C ALA A 152 -2.14 8.54 29.42
N PRO A 153 -2.92 7.61 30.00
CA PRO A 153 -3.11 7.53 31.45
C PRO A 153 -1.79 7.19 32.19
N GLU A 154 -0.96 6.30 31.65
CA GLU A 154 0.30 5.91 32.28
C GLU A 154 1.30 7.07 32.36
N ARG A 155 1.33 7.97 31.37
CA ARG A 155 2.19 9.17 31.41
C ARG A 155 1.76 10.16 32.49
N CYS A 156 0.47 10.33 32.68
CA CYS A 156 -0.04 11.23 33.72
C CYS A 156 0.29 10.69 35.11
N GLU A 157 0.18 9.38 35.32
CA GLU A 157 0.45 8.73 36.60
C GLU A 157 1.95 8.74 36.94
N SER A 158 2.82 8.45 35.97
CA SER A 158 4.27 8.52 36.16
C SER A 158 4.78 9.95 36.43
N ALA A 159 4.22 10.95 35.74
CA ALA A 159 4.56 12.35 35.96
C ALA A 159 4.11 12.84 37.36
N ALA A 160 2.97 12.36 37.86
CA ALA A 160 2.48 12.64 39.18
C ALA A 160 3.38 12.02 40.27
N ARG A 161 3.84 10.77 40.06
CA ARG A 161 4.78 10.09 40.99
C ARG A 161 6.14 10.80 41.10
N VAL A 162 6.69 11.25 39.96
CA VAL A 162 7.98 11.99 39.95
C VAL A 162 7.90 13.30 40.74
N LYS A 163 6.74 14.01 40.68
CA LYS A 163 6.55 15.23 41.49
C LYS A 163 6.40 14.96 42.97
N VAL A 164 5.90 13.80 43.38
CA VAL A 164 5.79 13.42 44.80
C VAL A 164 7.15 13.01 45.42
N CYS A 165 8.05 12.42 44.62
CA CYS A 165 9.37 12.04 45.09
C CYS A 165 10.36 13.23 45.13
N ALA A 166 10.05 14.37 44.56
CA ALA A 166 10.89 15.57 44.56
C ALA A 166 10.54 16.60 45.66
N ARG A 167 9.66 16.24 46.58
CA ARG A 167 9.37 16.97 47.85
C ARG A 167 9.87 16.22 49.04
#